data_f9355422ace89264dee727b6fe111ae4
#
_entry.id   f9355422ace89264dee727b6fe111ae4
#
_cell.length_a   1.000
_cell.length_b   1.000
_cell.length_c   1.000
_cell.angle_alpha   90.00
_cell.angle_beta   90.00
_cell.angle_gamma   90.00
#
_symmetry.space_group_name_H-M   'P 1'
#
loop_
_entity.id
_entity.type
_entity.pdbx_description
1 polymer ?
#
loop_
_entity_poly.entity_id
_entity_poly.type
_entity_poly.pdbx_seq_one_letter_code
_entity_poly.pdbx_strand_id
1 'polypeptide(L)'
;LGMKTSCTMMFGHIETVPERIEHLRRLRDLQDETGGFTAFIHWPFQPDGTPLGRWKQPPQERAVPSLGAAPGLAPELASAPRPLPDGEHLFLADAHEYLVMLALARLYLDNIPNIQSSWVTMGPKIGQLALFFGANDMGSVMMEENVVSAAGTTFRLNEETIRRLIADAGWQPQQRDQYYRPVTRPDRPSDANDHSPASPPARPAERASSFLAGKD
;
A
#
# COMPACT_ATOMS: atom_id res chain seq x y z
N LEU A 1 13.22 3.04 23.96
CA LEU A 1 12.28 2.16 24.66
C LEU A 1 12.30 0.72 24.12
N GLY A 2 12.94 0.45 22.98
CA GLY A 2 13.07 -0.88 22.38
C GLY A 2 11.77 -1.50 21.85
N MET A 3 10.68 -0.74 21.77
CA MET A 3 9.41 -1.23 21.22
C MET A 3 9.46 -1.29 19.70
N LYS A 4 8.88 -2.37 19.14
CA LYS A 4 8.65 -2.49 17.70
C LYS A 4 7.27 -1.93 17.35
N THR A 5 7.19 -1.22 16.22
CA THR A 5 5.96 -0.61 15.74
C THR A 5 5.86 -0.65 14.22
N SER A 6 4.70 -0.36 13.65
CA SER A 6 4.57 0.01 12.25
C SER A 6 4.77 1.51 12.07
N CYS A 7 5.20 1.93 10.90
CA CYS A 7 5.15 3.32 10.47
C CYS A 7 4.09 3.51 9.39
N THR A 8 3.57 4.72 9.27
CA THR A 8 2.40 4.98 8.44
C THR A 8 2.54 6.27 7.67
N MET A 9 1.82 6.38 6.54
CA MET A 9 1.67 7.62 5.80
C MET A 9 0.23 7.75 5.29
N MET A 10 -0.50 8.73 5.77
CA MET A 10 -1.73 9.18 5.13
C MET A 10 -1.37 10.21 4.06
N PHE A 11 -1.92 10.10 2.86
CA PHE A 11 -1.59 10.97 1.74
C PHE A 11 -2.82 11.25 0.86
N GLY A 12 -2.68 12.15 -0.11
CA GLY A 12 -3.75 12.49 -1.04
C GLY A 12 -4.72 13.51 -0.45
N HIS A 13 -4.19 14.56 0.20
CA HIS A 13 -4.97 15.70 0.69
C HIS A 13 -4.33 17.04 0.28
N ILE A 14 -3.44 17.62 1.10
CA ILE A 14 -2.86 18.95 0.86
C ILE A 14 -1.36 18.89 0.55
N GLU A 15 -0.74 17.76 0.79
CA GLU A 15 0.70 17.57 0.59
C GLU A 15 1.07 17.48 -0.89
N THR A 16 2.30 17.83 -1.19
CA THR A 16 2.91 17.68 -2.51
C THR A 16 3.66 16.35 -2.64
N VAL A 17 3.96 15.93 -3.87
CA VAL A 17 4.78 14.73 -4.12
C VAL A 17 6.17 14.82 -3.45
N PRO A 18 6.92 15.94 -3.52
CA PRO A 18 8.17 16.09 -2.78
C PRO A 18 8.02 15.87 -1.27
N GLU A 19 6.93 16.32 -0.66
CA GLU A 19 6.68 16.10 0.77
C GLU A 19 6.42 14.64 1.10
N ARG A 20 5.76 13.87 0.21
CA ARG A 20 5.61 12.41 0.35
C ARG A 20 6.96 11.70 0.28
N ILE A 21 7.84 12.10 -0.64
CA ILE A 21 9.18 11.53 -0.75
C ILE A 21 10.03 11.88 0.48
N GLU A 22 9.93 13.12 0.96
CA GLU A 22 10.62 13.54 2.21
C GLU A 22 10.12 12.73 3.41
N HIS A 23 8.82 12.40 3.47
CA HIS A 23 8.27 11.53 4.50
C HIS A 23 8.90 10.13 4.45
N LEU A 24 8.98 9.52 3.26
CA LEU A 24 9.65 8.22 3.09
C LEU A 24 11.13 8.30 3.48
N ARG A 25 11.83 9.37 3.11
CA ARG A 25 13.23 9.58 3.47
C ARG A 25 13.41 9.57 4.98
N ARG A 26 12.58 10.32 5.71
CA ARG A 26 12.63 10.36 7.19
C ARG A 26 12.31 9.01 7.82
N LEU A 27 11.37 8.26 7.30
CA LEU A 27 11.08 6.91 7.79
C LEU A 27 12.27 5.97 7.56
N ARG A 28 12.90 6.06 6.40
CA ARG A 28 14.08 5.27 6.07
C ARG A 28 15.24 5.57 7.01
N ASP A 29 15.58 6.87 7.18
CA ASP A 29 16.64 7.32 8.06
C ASP A 29 16.39 6.86 9.51
N LEU A 30 15.17 7.00 10.00
CA LEU A 30 14.79 6.56 11.34
C LEU A 30 14.84 5.03 11.50
N GLN A 31 14.51 4.28 10.44
CA GLN A 31 14.67 2.83 10.46
C GLN A 31 16.13 2.41 10.50
N ASP A 32 17.01 3.08 9.75
CA ASP A 32 18.46 2.83 9.80
C ASP A 32 19.02 3.11 11.20
N GLU A 33 18.54 4.15 11.87
CA GLU A 33 18.97 4.50 13.22
C GLU A 33 18.45 3.53 14.28
N THR A 34 17.18 3.11 14.19
CA THR A 34 16.48 2.42 15.29
C THR A 34 16.20 0.94 15.03
N GLY A 35 16.07 0.54 13.76
CA GLY A 35 15.57 -0.78 13.39
C GLY A 35 14.16 -1.06 13.97
N GLY A 36 13.41 -0.01 14.34
CA GLY A 36 12.18 -0.11 15.13
C GLY A 36 10.94 -0.49 14.35
N PHE A 37 10.89 -0.23 13.05
CA PHE A 37 9.71 -0.49 12.24
C PHE A 37 9.63 -1.93 11.75
N THR A 38 8.50 -2.56 11.99
CA THR A 38 8.18 -3.90 11.49
C THR A 38 7.49 -3.87 10.14
N ALA A 39 6.79 -2.78 9.84
CA ALA A 39 6.06 -2.60 8.59
C ALA A 39 5.81 -1.13 8.28
N PHE A 40 5.62 -0.85 6.99
CA PHE A 40 5.06 0.41 6.49
C PHE A 40 3.65 0.21 5.98
N ILE A 41 2.76 1.14 6.31
CA ILE A 41 1.35 1.15 5.88
C ILE A 41 1.01 2.54 5.37
N HIS A 42 0.56 2.65 4.14
CA HIS A 42 0.07 3.92 3.61
C HIS A 42 -1.37 3.78 3.15
N TRP A 43 -2.11 4.86 3.25
CA TRP A 43 -3.50 4.92 2.81
C TRP A 43 -3.87 6.32 2.34
N PRO A 44 -4.76 6.43 1.34
CA PRO A 44 -5.26 7.73 0.91
C PRO A 44 -6.21 8.32 1.94
N PHE A 45 -6.16 9.63 2.06
CA PHE A 45 -7.06 10.39 2.90
C PHE A 45 -8.52 10.12 2.52
N GLN A 46 -9.36 9.89 3.55
CA GLN A 46 -10.81 9.73 3.39
C GLN A 46 -11.50 11.01 3.84
N PRO A 47 -12.15 11.75 2.93
CA PRO A 47 -12.63 13.11 3.22
C PRO A 47 -13.93 13.15 4.01
N ASP A 48 -14.78 12.13 3.91
CA ASP A 48 -16.13 12.16 4.43
C ASP A 48 -16.15 12.36 5.95
N GLY A 49 -17.02 13.26 6.41
CA GLY A 49 -17.15 13.57 7.84
C GLY A 49 -16.02 14.41 8.45
N THR A 50 -14.97 14.75 7.68
CA THR A 50 -13.83 15.51 8.18
C THR A 50 -13.95 17.01 7.88
N PRO A 51 -13.36 17.91 8.70
CA PRO A 51 -13.29 19.33 8.36
C PRO A 51 -12.60 19.59 7.02
N LEU A 52 -11.51 18.90 6.74
CA LEU A 52 -10.74 19.01 5.51
C LEU A 52 -11.54 18.52 4.29
N GLY A 53 -12.37 17.49 4.44
CA GLY A 53 -13.21 16.97 3.37
C GLY A 53 -14.37 17.88 2.95
N ARG A 54 -14.63 18.95 3.71
CA ARG A 54 -15.61 19.98 3.32
C ARG A 54 -15.08 20.90 2.22
N TRP A 55 -13.77 20.87 1.94
CA TRP A 55 -13.16 21.62 0.86
C TRP A 55 -13.49 20.94 -0.47
N LYS A 56 -14.12 21.70 -1.38
CA LYS A 56 -14.54 21.17 -2.68
C LYS A 56 -13.36 21.10 -3.64
N GLN A 57 -13.24 19.98 -4.32
CA GLN A 57 -12.34 19.88 -5.47
C GLN A 57 -12.96 20.61 -6.66
N PRO A 58 -12.21 21.44 -7.40
CA PRO A 58 -12.61 21.82 -8.74
C PRO A 58 -12.60 20.56 -9.62
N PRO A 59 -13.46 20.47 -10.64
CA PRO A 59 -13.34 19.46 -11.65
C PRO A 59 -12.00 19.65 -12.36
N GLN A 60 -11.03 18.79 -12.05
CA GLN A 60 -9.76 18.77 -12.75
C GLN A 60 -9.79 17.70 -13.82
N GLU A 61 -9.53 18.11 -15.06
CA GLU A 61 -8.93 17.22 -16.03
C GLU A 61 -7.57 16.81 -15.45
N ARG A 62 -7.50 15.64 -14.81
CA ARG A 62 -6.21 15.03 -14.46
C ARG A 62 -5.47 14.79 -15.76
N ALA A 63 -4.46 15.58 -16.02
CA ALA A 63 -3.43 15.20 -16.96
C ALA A 63 -2.77 13.93 -16.39
N VAL A 64 -3.24 12.78 -16.83
CA VAL A 64 -2.54 11.50 -16.58
C VAL A 64 -1.19 11.68 -17.25
N PRO A 65 -0.06 11.65 -16.52
CA PRO A 65 1.24 11.66 -17.17
C PRO A 65 1.26 10.47 -18.11
N SER A 66 1.31 10.72 -19.41
CA SER A 66 1.43 9.63 -20.38
C SER A 66 2.73 8.90 -20.08
N LEU A 67 2.66 7.59 -19.87
CA LEU A 67 3.79 6.72 -19.56
C LEU A 67 4.84 6.66 -20.68
N GLY A 68 4.80 7.59 -21.63
CA GLY A 68 5.66 7.65 -22.81
C GLY A 68 6.69 8.77 -22.85
N ALA A 69 6.77 9.61 -21.84
CA ALA A 69 7.75 10.69 -21.81
C ALA A 69 8.78 10.49 -20.71
N ALA A 70 9.71 9.60 -20.90
CA ALA A 70 11.03 9.73 -20.29
C ALA A 70 11.97 10.26 -21.39
N PRO A 71 12.75 11.31 -21.21
CA PRO A 71 13.73 11.52 -20.14
C PRO A 71 13.67 12.92 -19.56
N GLY A 72 13.74 13.00 -18.30
CA GLY A 72 13.75 14.25 -17.57
C GLY A 72 12.58 14.26 -16.62
N LEU A 73 12.72 13.52 -15.52
CA LEU A 73 11.85 13.66 -14.34
C LEU A 73 11.95 15.10 -13.89
N ALA A 74 11.02 15.88 -14.45
CA ALA A 74 11.34 17.17 -14.46
C ALA A 74 10.44 18.08 -13.67
N PRO A 75 10.42 19.28 -14.01
CA PRO A 75 9.84 20.36 -13.23
C PRO A 75 8.34 20.20 -12.92
N GLU A 76 7.62 19.35 -13.63
CA GLU A 76 6.19 19.15 -13.47
C GLU A 76 5.81 18.38 -12.17
N LEU A 77 6.66 17.50 -11.67
CA LEU A 77 6.49 16.89 -10.35
C LEU A 77 6.76 17.87 -9.20
N ALA A 78 7.55 18.89 -9.46
CA ALA A 78 7.90 19.91 -8.48
C ALA A 78 6.84 21.05 -8.40
N SER A 79 5.93 21.11 -9.37
CA SER A 79 4.98 22.21 -9.52
C SER A 79 3.52 21.79 -9.38
N ALA A 80 3.22 20.64 -8.76
CA ALA A 80 1.84 20.35 -8.39
C ALA A 80 1.29 21.52 -7.56
N PRO A 81 0.19 22.16 -7.98
CA PRO A 81 -0.31 23.34 -7.31
C PRO A 81 -0.63 22.98 -5.86
N ARG A 82 0.06 23.64 -4.93
CA ARG A 82 -0.26 23.52 -3.52
C ARG A 82 -1.65 24.09 -3.30
N PRO A 83 -2.58 23.33 -2.67
CA PRO A 83 -3.86 23.90 -2.29
C PRO A 83 -3.63 25.12 -1.41
N LEU A 84 -4.35 26.19 -1.72
CA LEU A 84 -4.24 27.42 -0.97
C LEU A 84 -4.81 27.23 0.45
N PRO A 85 -4.32 27.99 1.45
CA PRO A 85 -4.84 27.92 2.82
C PRO A 85 -6.33 28.24 2.96
N ASP A 86 -6.93 28.88 1.96
CA ASP A 86 -8.34 29.19 1.86
C ASP A 86 -9.21 28.00 1.43
N GLY A 87 -8.60 26.84 1.18
CA GLY A 87 -9.32 25.57 1.13
C GLY A 87 -10.09 25.29 -0.13
N GLU A 88 -9.78 25.96 -1.23
CA GLU A 88 -10.53 25.72 -2.46
C GLU A 88 -10.24 24.38 -3.12
N HIS A 89 -9.10 23.71 -2.82
CA HIS A 89 -8.67 22.51 -3.53
C HIS A 89 -8.09 21.42 -2.64
N LEU A 90 -8.74 20.28 -2.64
CA LEU A 90 -8.29 19.06 -2.01
C LEU A 90 -7.97 18.02 -3.10
N PHE A 91 -6.77 17.47 -3.12
CA PHE A 91 -6.34 16.48 -4.11
C PHE A 91 -6.45 15.05 -3.54
N LEU A 92 -7.59 14.41 -3.76
CA LEU A 92 -7.78 13.03 -3.29
C LEU A 92 -7.02 12.05 -4.19
N ALA A 93 -6.24 11.19 -3.56
CA ALA A 93 -5.57 10.11 -4.25
C ALA A 93 -6.56 9.02 -4.69
N ASP A 94 -6.45 8.60 -5.95
CA ASP A 94 -7.20 7.48 -6.48
C ASP A 94 -6.42 6.15 -6.38
N ALA A 95 -7.00 5.09 -6.95
CA ALA A 95 -6.38 3.77 -6.94
C ALA A 95 -5.05 3.72 -7.69
N HIS A 96 -4.91 4.45 -8.80
CA HIS A 96 -3.66 4.52 -9.56
C HIS A 96 -2.57 5.18 -8.71
N GLU A 97 -2.86 6.32 -8.13
CA GLU A 97 -1.91 7.06 -7.30
C GLU A 97 -1.51 6.26 -6.05
N TYR A 98 -2.47 5.53 -5.46
CA TYR A 98 -2.19 4.60 -4.36
C TYR A 98 -1.18 3.52 -4.78
N LEU A 99 -1.38 2.86 -5.92
CA LEU A 99 -0.51 1.79 -6.39
C LEU A 99 0.89 2.32 -6.79
N VAL A 100 0.96 3.49 -7.41
CA VAL A 100 2.23 4.14 -7.73
C VAL A 100 2.99 4.49 -6.45
N MET A 101 2.31 5.05 -5.45
CA MET A 101 2.93 5.38 -4.17
C MET A 101 3.41 4.13 -3.41
N LEU A 102 2.66 3.03 -3.51
CA LEU A 102 3.06 1.73 -2.97
C LEU A 102 4.36 1.23 -3.61
N ALA A 103 4.44 1.25 -4.94
CA ALA A 103 5.62 0.82 -5.68
C ALA A 103 6.85 1.68 -5.32
N LEU A 104 6.67 2.99 -5.25
CA LEU A 104 7.73 3.92 -4.81
C LEU A 104 8.17 3.61 -3.38
N ALA A 105 7.22 3.40 -2.47
CA ALA A 105 7.54 3.05 -1.08
C ALA A 105 8.33 1.75 -0.99
N ARG A 106 7.97 0.72 -1.77
CA ARG A 106 8.71 -0.55 -1.81
C ARG A 106 10.14 -0.38 -2.29
N LEU A 107 10.36 0.46 -3.31
CA LEU A 107 11.70 0.73 -3.83
C LEU A 107 12.53 1.60 -2.90
N TYR A 108 11.89 2.53 -2.20
CA TYR A 108 12.59 3.50 -1.36
C TYR A 108 12.87 3.00 0.05
N LEU A 109 11.93 2.25 0.65
CA LEU A 109 12.03 1.70 2.01
C LEU A 109 12.59 0.26 1.98
N ASP A 110 13.76 0.08 1.38
CA ASP A 110 14.44 -1.22 1.27
C ASP A 110 14.84 -1.82 2.63
N ASN A 111 14.94 -1.00 3.66
CA ASN A 111 15.22 -1.37 5.05
C ASN A 111 13.97 -1.69 5.89
N ILE A 112 12.76 -1.57 5.34
CA ILE A 112 11.52 -1.97 5.99
C ILE A 112 10.97 -3.22 5.28
N PRO A 113 11.00 -4.41 5.93
CA PRO A 113 10.74 -5.67 5.24
C PRO A 113 9.28 -5.84 4.78
N ASN A 114 8.34 -5.26 5.53
CA ASN A 114 6.92 -5.47 5.26
C ASN A 114 6.23 -4.19 4.83
N ILE A 115 5.46 -4.28 3.75
CA ILE A 115 4.54 -3.22 3.32
C ILE A 115 3.14 -3.81 3.25
N GLN A 116 2.24 -3.20 4.03
CA GLN A 116 0.87 -3.66 4.13
C GLN A 116 -0.02 -2.99 3.10
N SER A 117 -0.85 -3.77 2.44
CA SER A 117 -1.94 -3.30 1.60
C SER A 117 -3.06 -2.68 2.42
N SER A 118 -3.57 -1.53 1.99
CA SER A 118 -4.69 -0.82 2.65
C SER A 118 -6.04 -1.15 2.01
N TRP A 119 -6.43 -2.43 2.03
CA TRP A 119 -7.71 -2.86 1.49
C TRP A 119 -8.91 -2.21 2.22
N VAL A 120 -8.75 -1.79 3.47
CA VAL A 120 -9.81 -1.12 4.25
C VAL A 120 -10.24 0.18 3.58
N THR A 121 -9.30 0.97 3.05
CA THR A 121 -9.60 2.23 2.35
C THR A 121 -9.85 2.04 0.86
N MET A 122 -9.11 1.11 0.22
CA MET A 122 -9.08 0.96 -1.24
C MET A 122 -10.00 -0.15 -1.76
N GLY A 123 -10.56 -0.94 -0.86
CA GLY A 123 -11.36 -2.11 -1.21
C GLY A 123 -10.54 -3.35 -1.59
N PRO A 124 -11.22 -4.52 -1.63
CA PRO A 124 -10.55 -5.80 -1.80
C PRO A 124 -9.81 -5.94 -3.14
N LYS A 125 -10.33 -5.40 -4.23
CA LYS A 125 -9.72 -5.52 -5.57
C LYS A 125 -8.39 -4.76 -5.66
N ILE A 126 -8.36 -3.53 -5.18
CA ILE A 126 -7.12 -2.74 -5.16
C ILE A 126 -6.16 -3.30 -4.12
N GLY A 127 -6.69 -3.79 -2.98
CA GLY A 127 -5.90 -4.51 -1.98
C GLY A 127 -5.19 -5.74 -2.55
N GLN A 128 -5.85 -6.50 -3.42
CA GLN A 128 -5.25 -7.63 -4.13
C GLN A 128 -4.20 -7.17 -5.15
N LEU A 129 -4.52 -6.15 -5.96
CA LEU A 129 -3.56 -5.58 -6.92
C LEU A 129 -2.30 -5.05 -6.25
N ALA A 130 -2.41 -4.53 -5.04
CA ALA A 130 -1.27 -4.03 -4.26
C ALA A 130 -0.16 -5.08 -4.06
N LEU A 131 -0.50 -6.37 -4.06
CA LEU A 131 0.48 -7.46 -3.98
C LEU A 131 1.43 -7.50 -5.18
N PHE A 132 1.01 -7.02 -6.34
CA PHE A 132 1.85 -6.92 -7.55
C PHE A 132 2.68 -5.62 -7.58
N PHE A 133 2.33 -4.66 -6.74
CA PHE A 133 3.00 -3.36 -6.65
C PHE A 133 3.94 -3.24 -5.45
N GLY A 134 4.19 -4.34 -4.74
CA GLY A 134 5.20 -4.39 -3.69
C GLY A 134 4.68 -4.61 -2.27
N ALA A 135 3.36 -4.69 -2.05
CA ALA A 135 2.84 -5.16 -0.78
C ALA A 135 3.14 -6.67 -0.61
N ASN A 136 3.48 -7.07 0.60
CA ASN A 136 3.67 -8.46 0.98
C ASN A 136 2.82 -8.85 2.20
N ASP A 137 1.88 -7.99 2.58
CA ASP A 137 0.99 -8.21 3.71
C ASP A 137 -0.41 -7.63 3.40
N MET A 138 -1.45 -8.42 3.62
CA MET A 138 -2.85 -7.98 3.48
C MET A 138 -3.44 -7.46 4.79
N GLY A 139 -2.62 -7.30 5.83
CA GLY A 139 -3.08 -6.83 7.12
C GLY A 139 -3.88 -7.88 7.90
N SER A 140 -4.83 -7.41 8.68
CA SER A 140 -5.68 -8.25 9.52
C SER A 140 -7.15 -8.05 9.22
N VAL A 141 -7.99 -8.98 9.66
CA VAL A 141 -9.43 -8.74 9.74
C VAL A 141 -9.72 -7.67 10.79
N MET A 142 -10.64 -6.76 10.48
CA MET A 142 -11.09 -5.74 11.41
C MET A 142 -12.24 -6.31 12.25
N MET A 143 -12.07 -6.34 13.57
CA MET A 143 -13.15 -6.67 14.49
C MET A 143 -14.13 -5.49 14.59
N GLU A 144 -13.58 -4.29 14.73
CA GLU A 144 -14.31 -3.02 14.68
C GLU A 144 -13.47 -2.01 13.87
N GLU A 145 -14.06 -1.40 12.87
CA GLU A 145 -13.44 -0.33 12.09
C GLU A 145 -14.29 0.92 12.20
N ASN A 146 -13.98 1.72 13.20
CA ASN A 146 -14.74 2.92 13.52
C ASN A 146 -14.14 4.20 12.91
N VAL A 147 -12.85 4.19 12.60
CA VAL A 147 -12.13 5.37 12.12
C VAL A 147 -12.40 5.60 10.64
N VAL A 148 -12.15 4.59 9.82
CA VAL A 148 -12.33 4.69 8.37
C VAL A 148 -13.81 4.60 7.98
N SER A 149 -14.62 3.88 8.75
CA SER A 149 -16.07 3.82 8.54
C SER A 149 -16.76 5.15 8.86
N ALA A 150 -16.28 5.90 9.85
CA ALA A 150 -16.74 7.26 10.11
C ALA A 150 -16.45 8.22 8.95
N ALA A 151 -15.47 7.90 8.11
CA ALA A 151 -15.12 8.61 6.88
C ALA A 151 -15.74 7.97 5.62
N GLY A 152 -16.82 7.17 5.76
CA GLY A 152 -17.61 6.64 4.65
C GLY A 152 -17.14 5.32 4.05
N THR A 153 -16.02 4.75 4.50
CA THR A 153 -15.52 3.47 3.97
C THR A 153 -16.15 2.29 4.70
N THR A 154 -16.71 1.33 3.94
CA THR A 154 -17.51 0.22 4.50
C THR A 154 -17.00 -1.17 4.13
N PHE A 155 -15.76 -1.29 3.65
CA PHE A 155 -15.21 -2.60 3.28
C PHE A 155 -14.94 -3.45 4.52
N ARG A 156 -15.46 -4.68 4.47
CA ARG A 156 -15.23 -5.69 5.51
C ARG A 156 -14.80 -7.00 4.86
N LEU A 157 -13.71 -7.57 5.33
CA LEU A 157 -13.22 -8.86 4.87
C LEU A 157 -13.07 -9.80 6.08
N ASN A 158 -13.38 -11.08 5.85
CA ASN A 158 -13.05 -12.15 6.78
C ASN A 158 -11.73 -12.83 6.37
N GLU A 159 -11.21 -13.69 7.23
CA GLU A 159 -9.95 -14.41 7.00
C GLU A 159 -9.98 -15.23 5.69
N GLU A 160 -11.06 -15.94 5.43
CA GLU A 160 -11.23 -16.77 4.24
C GLU A 160 -11.14 -15.93 2.95
N THR A 161 -11.81 -14.78 2.92
CA THR A 161 -11.75 -13.88 1.77
C THR A 161 -10.35 -13.32 1.57
N ILE A 162 -9.64 -12.94 2.63
CA ILE A 162 -8.24 -12.46 2.52
C ILE A 162 -7.35 -13.58 1.97
N ARG A 163 -7.46 -14.81 2.48
CA ARG A 163 -6.71 -15.96 1.97
C ARG A 163 -6.98 -16.22 0.49
N ARG A 164 -8.25 -16.19 0.09
CA ARG A 164 -8.64 -16.35 -1.31
C ARG A 164 -8.06 -15.25 -2.19
N LEU A 165 -8.14 -13.98 -1.80
CA LEU A 165 -7.56 -12.87 -2.55
C LEU A 165 -6.05 -13.03 -2.77
N ILE A 166 -5.31 -13.49 -1.76
CA ILE A 166 -3.89 -13.77 -1.86
C ILE A 166 -3.62 -14.95 -2.81
N ALA A 167 -4.38 -16.04 -2.67
CA ALA A 167 -4.24 -17.23 -3.51
C ALA A 167 -4.59 -16.95 -4.98
N ASP A 168 -5.68 -16.24 -5.24
CA ASP A 168 -6.12 -15.84 -6.59
C ASP A 168 -5.10 -14.91 -7.27
N ALA A 169 -4.31 -14.16 -6.49
CA ALA A 169 -3.19 -13.37 -6.99
C ALA A 169 -1.93 -14.22 -7.28
N GLY A 170 -1.95 -15.52 -7.01
CA GLY A 170 -0.83 -16.44 -7.25
C GLY A 170 0.18 -16.54 -6.10
N TRP A 171 -0.15 -16.03 -4.93
CA TRP A 171 0.70 -16.07 -3.74
C TRP A 171 0.18 -17.09 -2.73
N GLN A 172 1.08 -17.63 -1.90
CA GLN A 172 0.70 -18.52 -0.81
C GLN A 172 0.33 -17.69 0.43
N PRO A 173 -0.92 -17.77 0.93
CA PRO A 173 -1.33 -17.04 2.13
C PRO A 173 -0.72 -17.66 3.39
N GLN A 174 -0.01 -16.85 4.15
CA GLN A 174 0.56 -17.23 5.45
C GLN A 174 0.02 -16.32 6.55
N GLN A 175 -0.56 -16.92 7.59
CA GLN A 175 -0.95 -16.14 8.76
C GLN A 175 0.29 -15.74 9.56
N ARG A 176 0.27 -14.53 10.10
CA ARG A 176 1.35 -13.96 10.91
C ARG A 176 0.82 -13.35 12.21
N ASP A 177 1.68 -13.21 13.20
CA ASP A 177 1.39 -12.41 14.39
C ASP A 177 1.73 -10.91 14.19
N GLN A 178 1.57 -10.10 15.23
CA GLN A 178 1.88 -8.67 15.21
C GLN A 178 3.38 -8.36 15.02
N TYR A 179 4.26 -9.34 15.26
CA TYR A 179 5.70 -9.24 15.05
C TYR A 179 6.15 -9.81 13.70
N TYR A 180 5.21 -10.10 12.81
CA TYR A 180 5.44 -10.70 11.50
C TYR A 180 6.04 -12.11 11.54
N ARG A 181 5.87 -12.84 12.65
CA ARG A 181 6.27 -14.24 12.76
C ARG A 181 5.14 -15.13 12.20
N PRO A 182 5.48 -16.14 11.41
CA PRO A 182 4.49 -17.09 10.93
C PRO A 182 3.74 -17.76 12.09
N VAL A 183 2.42 -17.82 11.97
CA VAL A 183 1.56 -18.56 12.91
C VAL A 183 1.14 -19.84 12.23
N THR A 184 1.57 -20.98 12.82
CA THR A 184 1.08 -22.31 12.43
C THR A 184 -0.10 -22.62 13.34
N ARG A 185 -1.32 -22.65 12.80
CA ARG A 185 -2.44 -23.23 13.53
C ARG A 185 -2.34 -24.74 13.45
N PRO A 186 -2.51 -25.48 14.56
CA PRO A 186 -2.79 -26.91 14.45
C PRO A 186 -4.04 -27.08 13.57
N ASP A 187 -3.96 -28.01 12.63
CA ASP A 187 -4.96 -28.21 11.60
C ASP A 187 -6.38 -28.18 12.17
N ARG A 188 -7.18 -27.23 11.68
CA ARG A 188 -8.63 -27.38 11.76
C ARG A 188 -8.94 -28.64 10.96
N PRO A 189 -9.73 -29.59 11.47
CA PRO A 189 -10.14 -30.73 10.66
C PRO A 189 -10.64 -30.19 9.31
N SER A 190 -10.01 -30.63 8.23
CA SER A 190 -10.40 -30.25 6.89
C SER A 190 -11.87 -30.62 6.73
N ASP A 191 -12.73 -29.62 6.53
CA ASP A 191 -14.05 -29.85 6.01
C ASP A 191 -13.84 -30.56 4.67
N ALA A 192 -14.14 -31.85 4.63
CA ALA A 192 -13.89 -32.74 3.51
C ALA A 192 -14.86 -32.49 2.36
N ASN A 193 -14.82 -31.28 1.79
CA ASN A 193 -15.55 -30.90 0.57
C ASN A 193 -14.89 -29.77 -0.19
N ASP A 194 -13.56 -29.69 -0.19
CA ASP A 194 -12.86 -28.74 -1.07
C ASP A 194 -12.59 -29.41 -2.43
N HIS A 195 -13.51 -29.17 -3.38
CA HIS A 195 -13.30 -29.41 -4.80
C HIS A 195 -12.56 -28.22 -5.43
N SER A 196 -11.44 -27.82 -4.88
CA SER A 196 -10.56 -26.86 -5.55
C SER A 196 -9.79 -27.53 -6.67
N PRO A 197 -9.76 -26.99 -7.90
CA PRO A 197 -8.93 -27.53 -8.97
C PRO A 197 -7.45 -27.43 -8.59
N ALA A 198 -6.69 -28.46 -8.92
CA ALA A 198 -5.26 -28.56 -8.63
C ALA A 198 -4.51 -27.28 -9.03
N SER A 199 -3.72 -26.76 -8.10
CA SER A 199 -2.87 -25.59 -8.31
C SER A 199 -1.92 -25.82 -9.48
N PRO A 200 -1.73 -24.81 -10.36
CA PRO A 200 -0.70 -24.90 -11.39
C PRO A 200 0.69 -24.97 -10.74
N PRO A 201 1.65 -25.68 -11.38
CA PRO A 201 2.98 -25.86 -10.81
C PRO A 201 3.67 -24.51 -10.58
N ALA A 202 4.32 -24.39 -9.42
CA ALA A 202 5.10 -23.21 -9.06
C ALA A 202 6.10 -22.86 -10.16
N ARG A 203 6.07 -21.62 -10.63
CA ARG A 203 7.11 -21.12 -11.51
C ARG A 203 8.43 -21.10 -10.74
N PRO A 204 9.53 -21.60 -11.33
CA PRO A 204 10.84 -21.46 -10.72
C PRO A 204 11.15 -19.98 -10.51
N ALA A 205 11.68 -19.64 -9.34
CA ALA A 205 12.20 -18.31 -9.07
C ALA A 205 13.42 -18.09 -9.98
N GLU A 206 13.21 -17.50 -11.14
CA GLU A 206 14.30 -16.98 -11.94
C GLU A 206 14.91 -15.79 -11.19
N ARG A 207 16.14 -15.98 -10.75
CA ARG A 207 16.96 -14.93 -10.16
C ARG A 207 17.10 -13.80 -11.18
N ALA A 208 16.60 -12.63 -10.85
CA ALA A 208 16.92 -11.38 -11.52
C ALA A 208 18.39 -11.01 -11.22
N SER A 209 19.34 -11.74 -11.82
CA SER A 209 20.78 -11.49 -11.71
C SER A 209 21.49 -11.59 -13.05
N SER A 210 21.02 -10.85 -14.06
CA SER A 210 21.77 -10.76 -15.33
C SER A 210 21.42 -9.54 -16.17
N PHE A 211 21.26 -8.36 -15.56
CA PHE A 211 21.07 -7.15 -16.36
C PHE A 211 22.09 -6.02 -16.09
N LEU A 212 23.23 -6.32 -15.48
CA LEU A 212 24.36 -5.38 -15.42
C LEU A 212 25.67 -6.13 -15.67
N ALA A 213 25.88 -6.60 -16.88
CA ALA A 213 27.23 -6.94 -17.35
C ALA A 213 27.27 -6.83 -18.87
N GLY A 214 27.99 -5.84 -19.34
CA GLY A 214 28.53 -5.81 -20.71
C GLY A 214 28.06 -4.65 -21.56
N LYS A 215 28.89 -3.61 -21.66
CA LYS A 215 29.72 -3.47 -22.87
C LYS A 215 30.75 -2.37 -22.67
N ASP A 216 31.95 -2.76 -23.00
CA ASP A 216 33.11 -1.94 -23.36
C ASP A 216 32.80 -0.74 -24.25
#